data_45212ee23968c8a5f156687bff910a53
#
_entry.id   45212ee23968c8a5f156687bff910a53
#
_cell.length_a   1.000
_cell.length_b   1.000
_cell.length_c   1.000
_cell.angle_alpha   90.00
_cell.angle_beta   90.00
_cell.angle_gamma   90.00
#
_symmetry.space_group_name_H-M   'P 1'
#
loop_
_entity.id
_entity.type
_entity.pdbx_description
1 polymer ?
#
loop_
_entity_poly.entity_id
_entity_poly.type
_entity_poly.pdbx_seq_one_letter_code
_entity_poly.pdbx_strand_id
1 'polypeptide(L)'
;EIMPSLVGSEMCIRDRMIEDAGGIDLFIGGIGPDGHIAFNEPFSSLTSRTRVKTLTTDTKIANSRFFDNDPEKVPSLALTVGVGTVMDAKEVMILCNGHNKARALQAAIEGPVTQAWTISALQLHKHGIIVCDELATDELKVGTYRYFKDIEKDNL
;
A
#
# COMPACT_ATOMS: atom_id res chain seq x y z
N GLU A 1 15.54 26.86 -9.79
CA GLU A 1 16.47 26.27 -8.78
C GLU A 1 15.94 26.23 -7.34
N ILE A 2 14.76 26.83 -7.06
CA ILE A 2 14.16 26.88 -5.70
C ILE A 2 13.26 25.67 -5.40
N MET A 3 12.78 24.96 -6.41
CA MET A 3 11.81 23.87 -6.24
C MET A 3 12.32 22.57 -5.59
N PRO A 4 13.56 22.08 -5.81
CA PRO A 4 14.02 20.86 -5.14
C PRO A 4 14.16 20.98 -3.63
N SER A 5 14.51 22.15 -3.11
CA SER A 5 14.69 22.37 -1.66
C SER A 5 13.35 22.49 -0.92
N LEU A 6 12.31 23.06 -1.56
CA LEU A 6 10.96 23.15 -1.00
C LEU A 6 10.31 21.76 -0.93
N VAL A 7 10.42 20.95 -1.98
CA VAL A 7 9.90 19.58 -1.99
C VAL A 7 10.55 18.73 -0.88
N GLY A 8 11.85 18.87 -0.65
CA GLY A 8 12.53 18.19 0.46
C GLY A 8 12.04 18.64 1.84
N SER A 9 11.80 19.95 2.03
CA SER A 9 11.30 20.49 3.29
C SER A 9 9.83 20.07 3.57
N GLU A 10 8.97 20.05 2.55
CA GLU A 10 7.57 19.62 2.71
C GLU A 10 7.45 18.14 3.08
N MET A 11 8.30 17.28 2.56
CA MET A 11 8.35 15.86 2.93
C MET A 11 8.70 15.67 4.41
N CYS A 12 9.72 16.37 4.90
CA CYS A 12 10.09 16.35 6.30
C CYS A 12 9.02 16.99 7.20
N ILE A 13 8.33 18.03 6.73
CA ILE A 13 7.23 18.68 7.46
C ILE A 13 6.08 17.70 7.69
N ARG A 14 5.66 16.96 6.65
CA ARG A 14 4.55 16.01 6.78
C ARG A 14 4.85 14.90 7.79
N ASP A 15 6.01 14.26 7.72
CA ASP A 15 6.38 13.22 8.68
C ASP A 15 6.48 13.78 10.10
N ARG A 16 7.04 14.99 10.26
CA ARG A 16 7.08 15.68 11.55
C ARG A 16 5.67 16.00 12.09
N MET A 17 4.77 16.47 11.24
CA MET A 17 3.38 16.72 11.67
C MET A 17 2.69 15.45 12.14
N ILE A 18 2.97 14.31 11.52
CA ILE A 18 2.46 13.00 11.97
C ILE A 18 3.04 12.66 13.35
N GLU A 19 4.34 12.84 13.54
CA GLU A 19 5.02 12.61 14.82
C GLU A 19 4.48 13.54 15.92
N ASP A 20 4.36 14.84 15.64
CA ASP A 20 3.84 15.85 16.57
C ASP A 20 2.38 15.59 16.97
N ALA A 21 1.60 14.98 16.08
CA ALA A 21 0.23 14.54 16.35
C ALA A 21 0.15 13.23 17.18
N GLY A 22 1.28 12.61 17.52
CA GLY A 22 1.34 11.34 18.25
C GLY A 22 1.37 10.09 17.37
N GLY A 23 1.67 10.26 16.08
CA GLY A 23 1.72 9.18 15.10
C GLY A 23 0.38 8.90 14.43
N ILE A 24 0.25 7.73 13.81
CA ILE A 24 -0.97 7.24 13.16
C ILE A 24 -1.56 6.13 14.02
N ASP A 25 -2.78 6.31 14.51
CA ASP A 25 -3.48 5.26 15.25
C ASP A 25 -3.93 4.13 14.32
N LEU A 26 -4.57 4.49 13.21
CA LEU A 26 -5.03 3.54 12.20
C LEU A 26 -4.70 4.07 10.80
N PHE A 27 -3.91 3.32 10.05
CA PHE A 27 -3.74 3.53 8.61
C PHE A 27 -4.73 2.63 7.85
N ILE A 28 -5.58 3.23 7.02
CA ILE A 28 -6.46 2.48 6.12
C ILE A 28 -6.00 2.74 4.69
N GLY A 29 -5.77 1.68 3.93
CA GLY A 29 -5.33 1.75 2.56
C GLY A 29 -5.84 0.63 1.68
N GLY A 30 -5.54 0.71 0.39
CA GLY A 30 -5.74 -0.36 -0.59
C GLY A 30 -4.41 -0.97 -1.01
N ILE A 31 -4.50 -1.95 -1.90
CA ILE A 31 -3.35 -2.59 -2.53
C ILE A 31 -3.41 -2.40 -4.05
N GLY A 32 -2.29 -2.04 -4.67
CA GLY A 32 -2.17 -2.05 -6.13
C GLY A 32 -2.17 -3.48 -6.70
N PRO A 33 -2.50 -3.67 -7.98
CA PRO A 33 -2.40 -4.99 -8.64
C PRO A 33 -0.96 -5.55 -8.63
N ASP A 34 0.03 -4.68 -8.60
CA ASP A 34 1.46 -4.94 -8.48
C ASP A 34 1.96 -4.98 -7.02
N GLY A 35 1.04 -4.94 -6.06
CA GLY A 35 1.32 -5.04 -4.64
C GLY A 35 1.89 -3.78 -4.00
N HIS A 36 1.73 -2.61 -4.62
CA HIS A 36 2.11 -1.37 -3.96
C HIS A 36 1.14 -0.99 -2.84
N ILE A 37 1.67 -0.43 -1.76
CA ILE A 37 0.89 0.22 -0.69
C ILE A 37 1.08 1.75 -0.79
N ALA A 38 -0.02 2.52 -0.72
CA ALA A 38 -0.06 3.93 -1.09
C ALA A 38 0.51 4.09 -2.52
N PHE A 39 1.38 5.06 -2.82
CA PHE A 39 2.09 5.14 -4.10
C PHE A 39 3.55 4.65 -3.98
N ASN A 40 3.79 3.66 -3.12
CA ASN A 40 5.09 3.01 -3.04
C ASN A 40 5.18 1.88 -4.06
N GLU A 41 5.40 2.26 -5.31
CA GLU A 41 5.61 1.34 -6.42
C GLU A 41 6.62 0.24 -6.08
N PRO A 42 6.58 -0.93 -6.75
CA PRO A 42 7.56 -1.99 -6.57
C PRO A 42 9.01 -1.47 -6.52
N PHE A 43 9.84 -2.12 -5.72
CA PHE A 43 11.22 -1.75 -5.43
C PHE A 43 11.40 -0.45 -4.62
N SER A 44 10.34 0.12 -4.08
CA SER A 44 10.46 1.16 -3.05
C SER A 44 11.01 0.57 -1.76
N SER A 45 11.90 1.30 -1.08
CA SER A 45 12.44 0.87 0.21
C SER A 45 11.33 0.64 1.24
N LEU A 46 11.40 -0.47 1.97
CA LEU A 46 10.42 -0.79 3.03
C LEU A 46 10.56 0.12 4.26
N THR A 47 11.65 0.87 4.37
CA THR A 47 11.88 1.87 5.43
C THR A 47 11.68 3.31 4.94
N SER A 48 11.13 3.49 3.74
CA SER A 48 10.93 4.80 3.14
C SER A 48 10.00 5.68 3.94
N ARG A 49 10.25 6.98 3.88
CA ARG A 49 9.42 8.04 4.48
C ARG A 49 8.64 8.78 3.40
N THR A 50 7.83 9.77 3.80
CA THR A 50 7.10 10.63 2.86
C THR A 50 8.02 11.20 1.80
N ARG A 51 7.65 11.06 0.53
CA ARG A 51 8.44 11.56 -0.60
C ARG A 51 7.60 11.68 -1.86
N VAL A 52 8.13 12.40 -2.83
CA VAL A 52 7.60 12.41 -4.19
C VAL A 52 8.02 11.11 -4.90
N LYS A 53 7.07 10.49 -5.58
CA LYS A 53 7.27 9.30 -6.43
C LYS A 53 6.76 9.54 -7.84
N THR A 54 7.50 9.03 -8.82
CA THR A 54 7.01 8.91 -10.18
C THR A 54 6.06 7.72 -10.25
N LEU A 55 4.88 7.93 -10.80
CA LEU A 55 3.89 6.89 -11.00
C LEU A 55 4.21 6.08 -12.27
N THR A 56 4.02 4.77 -12.20
CA THR A 56 4.13 3.89 -13.38
C THR A 56 2.97 4.14 -14.36
N THR A 57 3.14 3.71 -15.61
CA THR A 57 2.07 3.77 -16.61
C THR A 57 0.83 3.02 -16.14
N ASP A 58 1.00 1.84 -15.55
CA ASP A 58 -0.12 1.02 -15.05
C ASP A 58 -0.87 1.75 -13.91
N THR A 59 -0.15 2.40 -13.00
CA THR A 59 -0.76 3.23 -11.95
C THR A 59 -1.51 4.42 -12.54
N LYS A 60 -0.98 5.08 -13.58
CA LYS A 60 -1.69 6.15 -14.29
C LYS A 60 -2.98 5.64 -14.94
N ILE A 61 -2.92 4.50 -15.63
CA ILE A 61 -4.09 3.85 -16.24
C ILE A 61 -5.14 3.52 -15.17
N ALA A 62 -4.74 2.90 -14.07
CA ALA A 62 -5.67 2.52 -12.98
C ALA A 62 -6.36 3.75 -12.34
N ASN A 63 -5.67 4.90 -12.30
CA ASN A 63 -6.20 6.14 -11.74
C ASN A 63 -6.90 7.03 -12.76
N SER A 64 -6.84 6.74 -14.07
CA SER A 64 -7.45 7.53 -15.14
C SER A 64 -8.95 7.74 -14.96
N ARG A 65 -9.63 6.79 -14.27
CA ARG A 65 -11.08 6.89 -13.92
C ARG A 65 -11.44 8.17 -13.16
N PHE A 66 -10.49 8.79 -12.47
CA PHE A 66 -10.67 10.06 -11.78
C PHE A 66 -10.32 11.27 -12.65
N PHE A 67 -9.87 11.04 -13.89
CA PHE A 67 -9.39 12.04 -14.85
C PHE A 67 -10.01 11.80 -16.24
N ASP A 68 -11.34 11.71 -16.30
CA ASP A 68 -12.12 11.49 -17.53
C ASP A 68 -11.72 10.22 -18.32
N ASN A 69 -11.18 9.19 -17.65
CA ASN A 69 -10.58 7.99 -18.23
C ASN A 69 -9.40 8.29 -19.18
N ASP A 70 -8.71 9.40 -18.98
CA ASP A 70 -7.55 9.82 -19.76
C ASP A 70 -6.27 9.68 -18.94
N PRO A 71 -5.41 8.68 -19.22
CA PRO A 71 -4.16 8.49 -18.49
C PRO A 71 -3.17 9.65 -18.63
N GLU A 72 -3.26 10.44 -19.72
CA GLU A 72 -2.37 11.59 -19.94
C GLU A 72 -2.71 12.77 -19.03
N LYS A 73 -3.96 12.84 -18.53
CA LYS A 73 -4.36 13.82 -17.52
C LYS A 73 -3.90 13.46 -16.10
N VAL A 74 -3.53 12.21 -15.87
CA VAL A 74 -3.05 11.78 -14.55
C VAL A 74 -1.67 12.36 -14.30
N PRO A 75 -1.43 13.05 -13.16
CA PRO A 75 -0.11 13.56 -12.83
C PRO A 75 0.94 12.44 -12.83
N SER A 76 2.13 12.74 -13.34
CA SER A 76 3.23 11.77 -13.36
C SER A 76 3.92 11.61 -12.00
N LEU A 77 3.68 12.55 -11.09
CA LEU A 77 4.28 12.57 -9.75
C LEU A 77 3.19 12.58 -8.68
N ALA A 78 3.43 11.85 -7.60
CA ALA A 78 2.57 11.85 -6.41
C ALA A 78 3.40 12.03 -5.15
N LEU A 79 2.90 12.84 -4.20
CA LEU A 79 3.42 12.89 -2.85
C LEU A 79 2.79 11.75 -2.04
N THR A 80 3.58 10.83 -1.55
CA THR A 80 3.10 9.65 -0.83
C THR A 80 3.77 9.48 0.53
N VAL A 81 3.03 8.95 1.50
CA VAL A 81 3.65 8.38 2.71
C VAL A 81 4.55 7.21 2.31
N GLY A 82 5.66 7.05 2.99
CA GLY A 82 6.56 5.93 2.76
C GLY A 82 6.02 4.63 3.37
N VAL A 83 6.58 3.50 2.96
CA VAL A 83 6.25 2.20 3.56
C VAL A 83 6.57 2.21 5.05
N GLY A 84 7.75 2.72 5.45
CA GLY A 84 8.13 2.85 6.87
C GLY A 84 7.16 3.73 7.66
N THR A 85 6.65 4.82 7.08
CA THR A 85 5.64 5.66 7.74
C THR A 85 4.33 4.90 7.97
N VAL A 86 3.91 4.06 7.01
CA VAL A 86 2.74 3.17 7.18
C VAL A 86 2.99 2.14 8.27
N MET A 87 4.19 1.53 8.27
CA MET A 87 4.57 0.49 9.24
C MET A 87 4.74 1.02 10.68
N ASP A 88 4.93 2.34 10.85
CA ASP A 88 4.96 2.98 12.18
C ASP A 88 3.57 3.23 12.76
N ALA A 89 2.49 3.05 12.00
CA ALA A 89 1.13 3.15 12.51
C ALA A 89 0.88 2.11 13.60
N LYS A 90 -0.02 2.41 14.57
CA LYS A 90 -0.37 1.43 15.61
C LYS A 90 -1.13 0.24 15.02
N GLU A 91 -2.01 0.52 14.06
CA GLU A 91 -2.75 -0.48 13.30
C GLU A 91 -2.73 -0.14 11.81
N VAL A 92 -2.67 -1.17 10.96
CA VAL A 92 -2.74 -1.02 9.50
C VAL A 92 -3.84 -1.92 8.97
N MET A 93 -4.83 -1.34 8.30
CA MET A 93 -5.91 -2.06 7.64
C MET A 93 -5.82 -1.87 6.12
N ILE A 94 -5.72 -2.97 5.40
CA ILE A 94 -5.66 -2.98 3.94
C ILE A 94 -6.94 -3.58 3.37
N LEU A 95 -7.62 -2.82 2.53
CA LEU A 95 -8.80 -3.27 1.80
C LEU A 95 -8.38 -3.83 0.44
N CYS A 96 -8.77 -5.07 0.17
CA CYS A 96 -8.35 -5.81 -1.01
C CYS A 96 -9.57 -6.48 -1.66
N ASN A 97 -10.04 -5.97 -2.79
CA ASN A 97 -11.23 -6.50 -3.43
C ASN A 97 -11.05 -6.70 -4.95
N GLY A 98 -11.65 -7.78 -5.42
CA GLY A 98 -11.67 -8.16 -6.82
C GLY A 98 -10.47 -9.01 -7.27
N HIS A 99 -10.71 -9.83 -8.27
CA HIS A 99 -9.73 -10.80 -8.82
C HIS A 99 -8.41 -10.16 -9.27
N ASN A 100 -8.44 -8.91 -9.74
CA ASN A 100 -7.22 -8.20 -10.15
C ASN A 100 -6.23 -7.92 -9.01
N LYS A 101 -6.61 -8.21 -7.76
CA LYS A 101 -5.77 -8.10 -6.57
C LYS A 101 -5.25 -9.46 -6.06
N ALA A 102 -5.74 -10.57 -6.63
CA ALA A 102 -5.47 -11.91 -6.13
C ALA A 102 -3.97 -12.23 -6.05
N ARG A 103 -3.22 -11.90 -7.11
CA ARG A 103 -1.76 -12.08 -7.13
C ARG A 103 -1.04 -11.24 -6.07
N ALA A 104 -1.46 -9.99 -5.90
CA ALA A 104 -0.88 -9.09 -4.91
C ALA A 104 -1.18 -9.58 -3.49
N LEU A 105 -2.41 -10.06 -3.23
CA LEU A 105 -2.80 -10.64 -1.96
C LEU A 105 -2.00 -11.92 -1.66
N GLN A 106 -1.84 -12.81 -2.64
CA GLN A 106 -1.02 -14.01 -2.51
C GLN A 106 0.43 -13.65 -2.15
N ALA A 107 1.04 -12.68 -2.84
CA ALA A 107 2.39 -12.22 -2.55
C ALA A 107 2.49 -11.56 -1.15
N ALA A 108 1.44 -10.84 -0.70
CA ALA A 108 1.39 -10.22 0.61
C ALA A 108 1.36 -11.22 1.76
N ILE A 109 0.67 -12.36 1.59
CA ILE A 109 0.41 -13.34 2.66
C ILE A 109 1.41 -14.51 2.60
N GLU A 110 1.64 -15.06 1.41
CA GLU A 110 2.41 -16.29 1.21
C GLU A 110 3.83 -16.05 0.69
N GLY A 111 4.07 -14.86 0.13
CA GLY A 111 5.38 -14.50 -0.41
C GLY A 111 6.38 -14.09 0.67
N PRO A 112 7.67 -13.98 0.33
CA PRO A 112 8.67 -13.43 1.22
C PRO A 112 8.45 -11.91 1.40
N VAL A 113 8.92 -11.37 2.54
CA VAL A 113 9.01 -9.91 2.69
C VAL A 113 10.05 -9.37 1.71
N THR A 114 9.59 -8.54 0.78
CA THR A 114 10.44 -8.01 -0.29
C THR A 114 9.92 -6.67 -0.78
N GLN A 115 10.82 -5.79 -1.16
CA GLN A 115 10.46 -4.52 -1.79
C GLN A 115 9.88 -4.68 -3.20
N ALA A 116 9.99 -5.85 -3.84
CA ALA A 116 9.31 -6.14 -5.08
C ALA A 116 7.77 -6.14 -4.94
N TRP A 117 7.30 -6.41 -3.74
CA TRP A 117 5.91 -6.35 -3.31
C TRP A 117 5.85 -5.55 -2.01
N THR A 118 5.72 -4.23 -2.08
CA THR A 118 5.85 -3.37 -0.88
C THR A 118 4.80 -3.67 0.19
N ILE A 119 3.64 -4.19 -0.21
CA ILE A 119 2.62 -4.69 0.72
C ILE A 119 3.12 -5.84 1.59
N SER A 120 4.11 -6.62 1.15
CA SER A 120 4.65 -7.74 1.93
C SER A 120 5.28 -7.29 3.25
N ALA A 121 5.63 -6.01 3.39
CA ALA A 121 6.08 -5.42 4.66
C ALA A 121 5.05 -5.62 5.78
N LEU A 122 3.76 -5.72 5.45
CA LEU A 122 2.69 -5.92 6.44
C LEU A 122 2.87 -7.20 7.27
N GLN A 123 3.56 -8.22 6.74
CA GLN A 123 3.92 -9.43 7.49
C GLN A 123 4.77 -9.14 8.74
N LEU A 124 5.46 -7.99 8.79
CA LEU A 124 6.27 -7.55 9.92
C LEU A 124 5.50 -6.65 10.89
N HIS A 125 4.26 -6.25 10.53
CA HIS A 125 3.47 -5.36 11.37
C HIS A 125 2.79 -6.10 12.50
N LYS A 126 2.80 -5.53 13.71
CA LYS A 126 2.23 -6.16 14.91
C LYS A 126 0.70 -6.31 14.85
N HIS A 127 0.03 -5.36 14.20
CA HIS A 127 -1.42 -5.26 14.09
C HIS A 127 -1.80 -4.96 12.62
N GLY A 128 -1.35 -5.83 11.71
CA GLY A 128 -1.69 -5.76 10.29
C GLY A 128 -2.99 -6.53 10.02
N ILE A 129 -3.96 -5.88 9.40
CA ILE A 129 -5.27 -6.45 9.04
C ILE A 129 -5.44 -6.35 7.54
N ILE A 130 -5.87 -7.45 6.90
CA ILE A 130 -6.29 -7.44 5.49
C ILE A 130 -7.75 -7.85 5.45
N VAL A 131 -8.59 -6.98 4.89
CA VAL A 131 -10.00 -7.27 4.60
C VAL A 131 -10.13 -7.50 3.10
N CYS A 132 -10.55 -8.69 2.71
CA CYS A 132 -10.65 -9.07 1.30
C CYS A 132 -11.98 -9.76 0.97
N ASP A 133 -12.40 -9.65 -0.29
CA ASP A 133 -13.51 -10.45 -0.83
C ASP A 133 -13.00 -11.79 -1.38
N GLU A 134 -13.95 -12.69 -1.72
CA GLU A 134 -13.63 -14.02 -2.25
C GLU A 134 -12.79 -13.93 -3.53
N LEU A 135 -13.08 -13.00 -4.45
CA LEU A 135 -12.36 -12.87 -5.71
C LEU A 135 -10.90 -12.49 -5.52
N ALA A 136 -10.59 -11.74 -4.47
CA ALA A 136 -9.21 -11.40 -4.15
C ALA A 136 -8.42 -12.61 -3.62
N THR A 137 -9.09 -13.68 -3.18
CA THR A 137 -8.43 -14.89 -2.64
C THR A 137 -8.08 -15.95 -3.69
N ASP A 138 -8.45 -15.74 -4.95
CA ASP A 138 -8.36 -16.76 -6.02
C ASP A 138 -6.97 -17.36 -6.24
N GLU A 139 -5.90 -16.62 -5.93
CA GLU A 139 -4.52 -17.11 -6.08
C GLU A 139 -3.90 -17.62 -4.76
N LEU A 140 -4.63 -17.58 -3.65
CA LEU A 140 -4.17 -18.19 -2.41
C LEU A 140 -4.15 -19.73 -2.52
N LYS A 141 -3.16 -20.35 -1.91
CA LYS A 141 -3.19 -21.80 -1.74
C LYS A 141 -4.42 -22.21 -0.94
N VAL A 142 -5.03 -23.31 -1.32
CA VAL A 142 -6.24 -23.84 -0.65
C VAL A 142 -6.03 -24.00 0.86
N GLY A 143 -4.84 -24.41 1.28
CA GLY A 143 -4.51 -24.54 2.71
C GLY A 143 -4.53 -23.21 3.44
N THR A 144 -3.96 -22.16 2.84
CA THR A 144 -3.94 -20.80 3.39
C THR A 144 -5.35 -20.24 3.52
N TYR A 145 -6.13 -20.34 2.43
CA TYR A 145 -7.52 -19.90 2.44
C TYR A 145 -8.36 -20.59 3.54
N ARG A 146 -8.29 -21.92 3.63
CA ARG A 146 -9.03 -22.70 4.66
C ARG A 146 -8.59 -22.34 6.07
N TYR A 147 -7.30 -22.13 6.28
CA TYR A 147 -6.77 -21.71 7.57
C TYR A 147 -7.40 -20.39 8.04
N PHE A 148 -7.37 -19.36 7.20
CA PHE A 148 -7.96 -18.07 7.55
C PHE A 148 -9.48 -18.12 7.69
N LYS A 149 -10.19 -18.89 6.86
CA LYS A 149 -11.63 -19.10 7.01
C LYS A 149 -12.00 -19.76 8.34
N ASP A 150 -11.16 -20.63 8.88
CA ASP A 150 -11.40 -21.28 10.16
C ASP A 150 -11.15 -20.37 11.35
N ILE A 151 -10.01 -19.65 11.35
CA ILE A 151 -9.65 -18.78 12.48
C ILE A 151 -10.46 -17.49 12.54
N GLU A 152 -10.93 -16.99 11.39
CA GLU A 152 -11.68 -15.73 11.28
C GLU A 152 -13.20 -15.93 11.19
N LYS A 153 -13.70 -17.16 11.38
CA LYS A 153 -15.13 -17.51 11.21
C LYS A 153 -16.09 -16.64 12.03
N ASP A 154 -15.65 -16.13 13.17
CA ASP A 154 -16.44 -15.29 14.06
C ASP A 154 -16.41 -13.79 13.63
N ASN A 155 -15.56 -13.43 12.66
CA ASN A 155 -15.41 -12.10 12.10
C ASN A 155 -15.96 -11.98 10.67
N LEU A 156 -16.53 -13.06 10.12
CA LEU A 156 -17.04 -13.15 8.74
C LEU A 156 -18.57 -13.01 8.66
#